data_9005e15425be23440a9d20b1c7f6309e
#
_entry.id   9005e15425be23440a9d20b1c7f6309e
#
_cell.length_a   1.000
_cell.length_b   1.000
_cell.length_c   1.000
_cell.angle_alpha   90.00
_cell.angle_beta   90.00
_cell.angle_gamma   90.00
#
_symmetry.space_group_name_H-M   'P 1'
#
loop_
_entity.id
_entity.type
_entity.pdbx_description
1 polymer ?
#
loop_
_entity_poly.entity_id
_entity_poly.type
_entity_poly.pdbx_seq_one_letter_code
_entity_poly.pdbx_strand_id
1 'polypeptide(L)'
;MVKKYKKPVHLTFNSLYYLPEQYPEIGDIIEKCMGIGFRSYIIADPALLVYLKNRGISCEIHLSGETGEVNSEMLKMFRRFPLKRLIFHRKNTFRDMQSVIASQREVEKQAGIRPEAEMEFEAFVLNEMCQFTGAFCNSLHCDEMGYLCK
;
A
#
# COMPACT_ATOMS: atom_id res chain seq x y z
N MET A 1 15.88 -16.25 -1.56
CA MET A 1 16.15 -15.17 -2.51
C MET A 1 16.65 -13.91 -1.80
N VAL A 2 15.93 -13.32 -0.84
CA VAL A 2 16.31 -12.11 -0.09
C VAL A 2 17.72 -12.22 0.53
N LYS A 3 17.99 -13.30 1.28
CA LYS A 3 19.29 -13.54 1.91
C LYS A 3 20.44 -13.70 0.91
N LYS A 4 20.19 -14.39 -0.22
CA LYS A 4 21.22 -14.68 -1.25
C LYS A 4 21.64 -13.42 -2.00
N TYR A 5 20.68 -12.59 -2.38
CA TYR A 5 20.94 -11.43 -3.26
C TYR A 5 20.95 -10.09 -2.51
N LYS A 6 20.64 -10.08 -1.21
CA LYS A 6 20.56 -8.88 -0.36
C LYS A 6 19.66 -7.78 -0.98
N LYS A 7 18.60 -8.19 -1.71
CA LYS A 7 17.63 -7.29 -2.30
C LYS A 7 16.36 -7.27 -1.47
N PRO A 8 15.75 -6.10 -1.26
CA PRO A 8 14.43 -6.02 -0.65
C PRO A 8 13.41 -6.74 -1.54
N VAL A 9 12.45 -7.38 -0.90
CA VAL A 9 11.30 -7.99 -1.58
C VAL A 9 10.06 -7.50 -0.87
N HIS A 10 9.16 -6.92 -1.64
CA HIS A 10 7.87 -6.42 -1.17
C HIS A 10 6.80 -7.42 -1.58
N LEU A 11 6.07 -7.97 -0.60
CA LEU A 11 4.95 -8.88 -0.87
C LEU A 11 3.68 -8.06 -1.07
N THR A 12 2.90 -8.43 -2.07
CA THR A 12 1.74 -7.64 -2.49
C THR A 12 0.43 -8.31 -2.06
N PHE A 13 -0.40 -7.57 -1.34
CA PHE A 13 -1.75 -7.91 -0.92
C PHE A 13 -2.70 -6.84 -1.47
N ASN A 14 -2.92 -6.86 -2.79
CA ASN A 14 -3.62 -5.80 -3.54
C ASN A 14 -5.12 -6.06 -3.74
N SER A 15 -5.71 -7.02 -3.06
CA SER A 15 -7.17 -7.09 -3.04
C SER A 15 -7.73 -5.82 -2.42
N LEU A 16 -8.78 -5.29 -3.03
CA LEU A 16 -9.42 -4.05 -2.60
C LEU A 16 -10.21 -4.24 -1.29
N TYR A 17 -10.60 -5.46 -1.01
CA TYR A 17 -11.27 -5.91 0.20
C TYR A 17 -11.08 -7.42 0.37
N TYR A 18 -11.28 -7.88 1.58
CA TYR A 18 -11.32 -9.30 1.94
C TYR A 18 -12.62 -9.60 2.69
N LEU A 19 -13.08 -10.84 2.65
CA LEU A 19 -14.17 -11.28 3.50
C LEU A 19 -13.72 -11.30 4.96
N PRO A 20 -14.61 -11.04 5.92
CA PRO A 20 -14.25 -10.99 7.35
C PRO A 20 -13.49 -12.21 7.85
N GLU A 21 -13.83 -13.40 7.36
CA GLU A 21 -13.20 -14.66 7.69
C GLU A 21 -11.79 -14.84 7.12
N GLN A 22 -11.40 -14.05 6.12
CA GLN A 22 -10.08 -14.13 5.48
C GLN A 22 -9.00 -13.34 6.23
N TYR A 23 -9.37 -12.31 7.01
CA TYR A 23 -8.36 -11.50 7.71
C TYR A 23 -7.50 -12.29 8.68
N PRO A 24 -8.02 -13.25 9.49
CA PRO A 24 -7.19 -14.10 10.33
C PRO A 24 -6.16 -14.90 9.53
N GLU A 25 -6.58 -15.52 8.42
CA GLU A 25 -5.70 -16.32 7.56
C GLU A 25 -4.61 -15.46 6.93
N ILE A 26 -4.97 -14.27 6.42
CA ILE A 26 -4.01 -13.32 5.84
C ILE A 26 -3.00 -12.87 6.90
N GLY A 27 -3.45 -12.58 8.11
CA GLY A 27 -2.58 -12.24 9.24
C GLY A 27 -1.58 -13.35 9.53
N ASP A 28 -2.02 -14.60 9.58
CA ASP A 28 -1.17 -15.77 9.77
C ASP A 28 -0.13 -15.93 8.66
N ILE A 29 -0.53 -15.69 7.40
CA ILE A 29 0.37 -15.71 6.25
C ILE A 29 1.44 -14.62 6.39
N ILE A 30 1.06 -13.41 6.75
CA ILE A 30 1.99 -12.29 6.94
C ILE A 30 2.98 -12.62 8.07
N GLU A 31 2.52 -13.12 9.21
CA GLU A 31 3.42 -13.52 10.32
C GLU A 31 4.39 -14.62 9.91
N LYS A 32 3.94 -15.64 9.18
CA LYS A 32 4.81 -16.68 8.62
C LYS A 32 5.86 -16.10 7.68
N CYS A 33 5.44 -15.20 6.78
CA CYS A 33 6.35 -14.51 5.87
C CYS A 33 7.39 -13.66 6.62
N MET A 34 6.98 -12.96 7.69
CA MET A 34 7.88 -12.22 8.56
C MET A 34 8.89 -13.15 9.23
N GLY A 35 8.46 -14.33 9.68
CA GLY A 35 9.32 -15.36 10.30
C GLY A 35 10.42 -15.84 9.37
N ILE A 36 10.19 -15.90 8.07
CA ILE A 36 11.20 -16.30 7.06
C ILE A 36 11.99 -15.11 6.48
N GLY A 37 11.69 -13.88 6.92
CA GLY A 37 12.52 -12.70 6.66
C GLY A 37 11.94 -11.67 5.69
N PHE A 38 10.69 -11.81 5.23
CA PHE A 38 10.01 -10.74 4.52
C PHE A 38 9.58 -9.64 5.51
N ARG A 39 9.80 -8.39 5.16
CA ARG A 39 9.58 -7.26 6.08
C ARG A 39 8.58 -6.25 5.59
N SER A 40 8.39 -6.12 4.27
CA SER A 40 7.55 -5.09 3.68
C SER A 40 6.44 -5.66 2.81
N TYR A 41 5.28 -5.04 2.94
CA TYR A 41 4.02 -5.49 2.36
C TYR A 41 3.30 -4.33 1.69
N ILE A 42 2.93 -4.52 0.42
CA ILE A 42 2.11 -3.58 -0.33
C ILE A 42 0.65 -3.96 -0.08
N ILE A 43 -0.13 -3.06 0.52
CA ILE A 43 -1.50 -3.34 0.95
C ILE A 43 -2.45 -2.31 0.35
N ALA A 44 -3.56 -2.78 -0.24
CA ALA A 44 -4.61 -1.93 -0.80
C ALA A 44 -5.80 -1.76 0.13
N ASP A 45 -6.19 -2.79 0.86
CA ASP A 45 -7.37 -2.77 1.73
C ASP A 45 -7.10 -2.03 3.05
N PRO A 46 -7.77 -0.89 3.31
CA PRO A 46 -7.64 -0.18 4.59
C PRO A 46 -8.09 -1.01 5.80
N ALA A 47 -9.05 -1.93 5.62
CA ALA A 47 -9.50 -2.78 6.72
C ALA A 47 -8.42 -3.80 7.12
N LEU A 48 -7.60 -4.28 6.17
CA LEU A 48 -6.43 -5.10 6.50
C LEU A 48 -5.42 -4.32 7.35
N LEU A 49 -5.20 -3.03 7.08
CA LEU A 49 -4.33 -2.19 7.92
C LEU A 49 -4.83 -2.11 9.35
N VAL A 50 -6.14 -1.91 9.52
CA VAL A 50 -6.78 -1.89 10.85
C VAL A 50 -6.64 -3.25 11.55
N TYR A 51 -6.89 -4.34 10.82
CA TYR A 51 -6.77 -5.69 11.36
C TYR A 51 -5.35 -6.00 11.85
N LEU A 52 -4.34 -5.73 11.01
CA LEU A 52 -2.94 -5.96 11.38
C LEU A 52 -2.54 -5.16 12.62
N LYS A 53 -2.94 -3.89 12.68
CA LYS A 53 -2.70 -3.04 13.84
C LYS A 53 -3.34 -3.60 15.12
N ASN A 54 -4.61 -4.00 15.04
CA ASN A 54 -5.34 -4.54 16.20
C ASN A 54 -4.77 -5.88 16.67
N ARG A 55 -4.25 -6.68 15.75
CA ARG A 55 -3.55 -7.94 16.06
C ARG A 55 -2.14 -7.74 16.59
N GLY A 56 -1.59 -6.53 16.53
CA GLY A 56 -0.21 -6.23 16.95
C GLY A 56 0.86 -6.67 15.95
N ILE A 57 0.48 -6.95 14.70
CA ILE A 57 1.43 -7.28 13.64
C ILE A 57 2.13 -6.00 13.17
N SER A 58 3.43 -5.88 13.47
CA SER A 58 4.26 -4.74 13.08
C SER A 58 5.14 -5.11 11.90
N CYS A 59 4.79 -4.63 10.73
CA CYS A 59 5.54 -4.81 9.49
C CYS A 59 5.67 -3.46 8.77
N GLU A 60 6.59 -3.38 7.81
CA GLU A 60 6.73 -2.21 6.96
C GLU A 60 5.60 -2.20 5.92
N ILE A 61 4.80 -1.15 5.91
CA ILE A 61 3.62 -1.04 5.04
C ILE A 61 3.88 -0.05 3.92
N HIS A 62 3.65 -0.49 2.70
CA HIS A 62 3.54 0.35 1.51
C HIS A 62 2.05 0.44 1.14
N LEU A 63 1.48 1.63 1.25
CA LEU A 63 0.09 1.85 0.85
C LEU A 63 0.00 1.76 -0.66
N SER A 64 -0.78 0.80 -1.16
CA SER A 64 -0.93 0.56 -2.59
C SER A 64 -1.68 1.69 -3.29
N GLY A 65 -1.29 1.99 -4.52
CA GLY A 65 -2.06 2.86 -5.40
C GLY A 65 -3.47 2.35 -5.68
N GLU A 66 -3.72 1.05 -5.54
CA GLU A 66 -5.07 0.48 -5.70
C GLU A 66 -6.02 0.85 -4.54
N THR A 67 -5.52 1.39 -3.42
CA THR A 67 -6.36 1.95 -2.36
C THR A 67 -7.22 3.12 -2.87
N GLY A 68 -6.75 3.80 -3.91
CA GLY A 68 -7.43 4.93 -4.56
C GLY A 68 -6.56 6.18 -4.64
N GLU A 69 -7.17 7.26 -5.12
CA GLU A 69 -6.52 8.57 -5.24
C GLU A 69 -6.38 9.21 -3.84
N VAL A 70 -5.21 9.02 -3.23
CA VAL A 70 -4.93 9.57 -1.89
C VAL A 70 -4.56 11.05 -2.01
N ASN A 71 -5.31 11.90 -1.33
CA ASN A 71 -4.97 13.32 -1.12
C ASN A 71 -4.32 13.54 0.26
N SER A 72 -3.95 14.78 0.57
CA SER A 72 -3.29 15.12 1.83
C SER A 72 -4.14 14.82 3.07
N GLU A 73 -5.45 14.96 2.99
CA GLU A 73 -6.35 14.68 4.12
C GLU A 73 -6.51 13.17 4.35
N MET A 74 -6.65 12.39 3.28
CA MET A 74 -6.65 10.93 3.37
C MET A 74 -5.31 10.42 3.94
N LEU A 75 -4.19 11.00 3.52
CA LEU A 75 -2.89 10.61 4.07
C LEU A 75 -2.80 10.87 5.58
N LYS A 76 -3.40 11.94 6.09
CA LYS A 76 -3.49 12.19 7.55
C LYS A 76 -4.19 11.04 8.28
N MET A 77 -5.25 10.47 7.69
CA MET A 77 -5.92 9.30 8.25
C MET A 77 -5.01 8.07 8.25
N PHE A 78 -4.26 7.84 7.17
CA PHE A 78 -3.36 6.70 7.05
C PHE A 78 -2.10 6.79 7.91
N ARG A 79 -1.67 7.99 8.34
CA ARG A 79 -0.51 8.18 9.24
C ARG A 79 -0.64 7.45 10.58
N ARG A 80 -1.83 7.01 10.96
CA ARG A 80 -2.03 6.16 12.16
C ARG A 80 -1.43 4.77 12.03
N PHE A 81 -1.03 4.36 10.82
CA PHE A 81 -0.37 3.10 10.51
C PHE A 81 1.12 3.34 10.24
N PRO A 82 1.98 2.32 10.42
CA PRO A 82 3.42 2.43 10.18
C PRO A 82 3.75 2.43 8.68
N LEU A 83 3.27 3.45 7.95
CA LEU A 83 3.52 3.59 6.53
C LEU A 83 4.97 3.97 6.28
N LYS A 84 5.67 3.17 5.49
CA LYS A 84 7.00 3.49 4.96
C LYS A 84 6.91 4.14 3.58
N ARG A 85 5.91 3.76 2.77
CA ARG A 85 5.76 4.27 1.41
C ARG A 85 4.29 4.50 1.06
N LEU A 86 4.04 5.54 0.29
CA LEU A 86 2.79 5.76 -0.44
C LEU A 86 3.06 5.56 -1.93
N ILE A 87 2.33 4.64 -2.56
CA ILE A 87 2.31 4.44 -4.00
C ILE A 87 1.12 5.22 -4.56
N PHE A 88 1.40 6.23 -5.39
CA PHE A 88 0.32 7.03 -5.96
C PHE A 88 -0.51 6.21 -6.93
N HIS A 89 -1.82 6.43 -6.88
CA HIS A 89 -2.72 5.88 -7.86
C HIS A 89 -2.44 6.47 -9.24
N ARG A 90 -2.62 5.66 -10.29
CA ARG A 90 -2.33 6.05 -11.68
C ARG A 90 -3.10 7.26 -12.20
N LYS A 91 -4.19 7.65 -11.55
CA LYS A 91 -4.99 8.84 -11.89
C LYS A 91 -4.58 10.10 -11.13
N ASN A 92 -3.72 10.00 -10.12
CA ASN A 92 -3.20 11.19 -9.46
C ASN A 92 -2.47 12.08 -10.47
N THR A 93 -2.84 13.34 -10.52
CA THR A 93 -2.11 14.33 -11.32
C THR A 93 -0.79 14.71 -10.65
N PHE A 94 0.15 15.29 -11.41
CA PHE A 94 1.39 15.82 -10.83
C PHE A 94 1.11 16.84 -9.73
N ARG A 95 0.06 17.64 -9.87
CA ARG A 95 -0.33 18.64 -8.86
C ARG A 95 -0.79 17.95 -7.57
N ASP A 96 -1.56 16.89 -7.67
CA ASP A 96 -2.00 16.10 -6.50
C ASP A 96 -0.80 15.51 -5.78
N MET A 97 0.10 14.85 -6.54
CA MET A 97 1.32 14.26 -5.98
C MET A 97 2.18 15.31 -5.27
N GLN A 98 2.42 16.47 -5.90
CA GLN A 98 3.17 17.58 -5.29
C GLN A 98 2.52 18.07 -4.00
N SER A 99 1.21 18.22 -3.98
CA SER A 99 0.45 18.66 -2.80
C SER A 99 0.58 17.66 -1.64
N VAL A 100 0.44 16.38 -1.93
CA VAL A 100 0.55 15.30 -0.93
C VAL A 100 1.97 15.23 -0.38
N ILE A 101 2.99 15.25 -1.25
CA ILE A 101 4.40 15.23 -0.85
C ILE A 101 4.73 16.44 0.03
N ALA A 102 4.36 17.64 -0.41
CA ALA A 102 4.63 18.87 0.36
C ALA A 102 3.99 18.82 1.75
N SER A 103 2.73 18.40 1.83
CA SER A 103 2.02 18.23 3.11
C SER A 103 2.69 17.22 4.03
N GLN A 104 3.20 16.12 3.49
CA GLN A 104 3.90 15.11 4.28
C GLN A 104 5.25 15.62 4.77
N ARG A 105 6.05 16.27 3.91
CA ARG A 105 7.35 16.81 4.27
C ARG A 105 7.23 17.87 5.38
N GLU A 106 6.19 18.69 5.33
CA GLU A 106 5.96 19.68 6.39
C GLU A 106 5.68 19.02 7.76
N VAL A 107 4.88 17.94 7.77
CA VAL A 107 4.61 17.18 9.00
C VAL A 107 5.88 16.52 9.53
N GLU A 108 6.68 15.92 8.66
CA GLU A 108 7.94 15.24 9.02
C GLU A 108 8.94 16.25 9.59
N LYS A 109 9.06 17.41 8.97
CA LYS A 109 9.90 18.52 9.45
C LYS A 109 9.48 19.00 10.84
N GLN A 110 8.17 19.20 11.05
CA GLN A 110 7.63 19.61 12.36
C GLN A 110 7.86 18.54 13.43
N ALA A 111 7.83 17.26 13.06
CA ALA A 111 8.09 16.14 13.94
C ALA A 111 9.59 15.84 14.14
N GLY A 112 10.48 16.56 13.48
CA GLY A 112 11.94 16.35 13.54
C GLY A 112 12.38 15.01 12.96
N ILE A 113 11.64 14.48 11.98
CA ILE A 113 11.99 13.22 11.30
C ILE A 113 13.25 13.46 10.45
N ARG A 114 14.21 12.56 10.57
CA ARG A 114 15.43 12.62 9.76
C ARG A 114 15.17 12.18 8.32
N PRO A 115 15.88 12.71 7.31
CA PRO A 115 15.66 12.40 5.90
C PRO A 115 15.61 10.91 5.57
N GLU A 116 16.46 10.10 6.21
CA GLU A 116 16.51 8.65 6.01
C GLU A 116 15.31 7.89 6.58
N ALA A 117 14.54 8.54 7.45
CA ALA A 117 13.33 7.98 8.06
C ALA A 117 12.04 8.54 7.45
N GLU A 118 12.14 9.47 6.52
CA GLU A 118 10.98 10.05 5.83
C GLU A 118 10.18 8.99 5.06
N MET A 119 8.90 9.29 4.87
CA MET A 119 8.04 8.47 4.02
C MET A 119 8.49 8.52 2.57
N GLU A 120 8.56 7.38 1.94
CA GLU A 120 8.87 7.26 0.53
C GLU A 120 7.62 7.46 -0.33
N PHE A 121 7.81 7.97 -1.55
CA PHE A 121 6.75 8.11 -2.54
C PHE A 121 7.13 7.38 -3.82
N GLU A 122 6.15 6.71 -4.41
CA GLU A 122 6.31 5.97 -5.65
C GLU A 122 5.19 6.35 -6.63
N ALA A 123 5.52 6.50 -7.91
CA ALA A 123 4.55 6.79 -8.95
C ALA A 123 4.79 5.90 -10.17
N PHE A 124 3.71 5.55 -10.86
CA PHE A 124 3.79 4.80 -12.12
C PHE A 124 4.25 5.70 -13.25
N VAL A 125 5.32 5.32 -13.94
CA VAL A 125 5.82 5.97 -15.16
C VAL A 125 5.19 5.34 -16.39
N LEU A 126 5.07 4.01 -16.41
CA LEU A 126 4.35 3.24 -17.43
C LEU A 126 3.04 2.76 -16.83
N ASN A 127 1.95 3.00 -17.52
CA ASN A 127 0.63 2.83 -16.97
C ASN A 127 -0.34 2.24 -18.00
N GLU A 128 -1.13 1.27 -17.57
CA GLU A 128 -2.26 0.81 -18.36
C GLU A 128 -3.43 1.81 -18.26
N MET A 129 -4.09 2.07 -19.39
CA MET A 129 -5.28 2.92 -19.44
C MET A 129 -6.50 2.15 -18.92
N CYS A 130 -6.48 1.83 -17.61
CA CYS A 130 -7.61 1.20 -16.96
C CYS A 130 -8.65 2.26 -16.55
N GLN A 131 -9.89 2.10 -17.00
CA GLN A 131 -11.01 2.98 -16.63
C GLN A 131 -11.59 2.61 -15.27
N PHE A 132 -11.47 1.34 -14.88
CA PHE A 132 -11.92 0.81 -13.59
C PHE A 132 -10.75 0.74 -12.64
N THR A 133 -10.78 1.56 -11.61
CA THR A 133 -9.68 1.65 -10.65
C THR A 133 -10.20 1.67 -9.22
N GLY A 134 -9.41 1.14 -8.31
CA GLY A 134 -9.75 1.10 -6.90
C GLY A 134 -11.00 0.25 -6.63
N ALA A 135 -11.76 0.61 -5.62
CA ALA A 135 -12.93 -0.13 -5.13
C ALA A 135 -14.05 -0.36 -6.16
N PHE A 136 -14.01 0.29 -7.31
CA PHE A 136 -15.00 0.11 -8.38
C PHE A 136 -14.66 -1.01 -9.36
N CYS A 137 -13.48 -1.61 -9.27
CA CYS A 137 -13.09 -2.75 -10.10
C CYS A 137 -13.50 -4.07 -9.45
N ASN A 138 -14.47 -4.74 -10.05
CA ASN A 138 -14.87 -6.10 -9.68
C ASN A 138 -14.30 -7.17 -10.62
N SER A 139 -13.34 -6.80 -11.48
CA SER A 139 -12.72 -7.75 -12.39
C SER A 139 -11.65 -8.57 -11.67
N LEU A 140 -11.76 -9.89 -11.75
CA LEU A 140 -10.70 -10.80 -11.34
C LEU A 140 -9.65 -10.86 -12.44
N HIS A 141 -8.50 -10.21 -12.24
CA HIS A 141 -7.45 -10.07 -13.24
C HIS A 141 -6.76 -11.39 -13.60
N CYS A 142 -7.00 -12.44 -12.83
CA CYS A 142 -6.44 -13.79 -13.02
C CYS A 142 -7.52 -14.85 -13.29
N ASP A 143 -8.74 -14.42 -13.62
CA ASP A 143 -9.85 -15.33 -13.85
C ASP A 143 -9.73 -16.03 -15.21
N GLU A 144 -10.05 -17.32 -15.24
CA GLU A 144 -10.13 -18.11 -16.47
C GLU A 144 -11.18 -17.58 -17.45
N MET A 145 -12.21 -16.89 -16.97
CA MET A 145 -13.23 -16.25 -17.79
C MET A 145 -12.79 -14.95 -18.45
N GLY A 146 -11.59 -14.47 -18.12
CA GLY A 146 -11.00 -13.26 -18.68
C GLY A 146 -11.49 -11.98 -18.01
N TYR A 147 -10.93 -10.85 -18.45
CA TYR A 147 -11.22 -9.55 -17.86
C TYR A 147 -12.58 -9.02 -18.29
N LEU A 148 -13.36 -8.50 -17.33
CA LEU A 148 -14.66 -7.87 -17.58
C LEU A 148 -14.55 -6.52 -18.29
N CYS A 149 -13.35 -5.96 -18.39
CA CYS A 149 -13.06 -4.66 -19.00
C CYS A 149 -12.58 -4.73 -20.46
N LYS A 150 -12.81 -5.85 -21.13
CA LYS A 150 -12.53 -6.01 -22.57
C LYS A 150 -13.62 -5.37 -23.43
#